data_b654f5b30ff33917507f4bf37ed12d16
#
_entry.id   b654f5b30ff33917507f4bf37ed12d16
#
_cell.length_a   1.000
_cell.length_b   1.000
_cell.length_c   1.000
_cell.angle_alpha   90.00
_cell.angle_beta   90.00
_cell.angle_gamma   90.00
#
_symmetry.space_group_name_H-M   'P 1'
#
loop_
_entity.id
_entity.type
_entity.pdbx_description
1 polymer ?
#
loop_
_entity_poly.entity_id
_entity_poly.type
_entity_poly.pdbx_seq_one_letter_code
_entity_poly.pdbx_strand_id
1 'polypeptide(L)'
;MRLIITLFLSLVISFSLFAQSWKISTNGKTLLKANVENEQKNKISLKTSNLSKKGLSLCYTEGKDQKKGWERVIAVYDSTDKELKVQKGNSLQLSRDSLRSYFKNSPQIRIYTWALPTDPKLKALVRVRRIHLATISQ
;
A
#
# COMPACT_ATOMS: atom_id res chain seq x y z
N MET A 1 -15.59 17.87 -39.80
CA MET A 1 -15.96 16.74 -38.91
C MET A 1 -14.81 15.85 -38.49
N ARG A 2 -13.86 15.50 -39.34
CA ARG A 2 -12.71 14.65 -38.96
C ARG A 2 -11.74 15.28 -37.93
N LEU A 3 -11.59 16.59 -37.94
CA LEU A 3 -10.70 17.32 -37.01
C LEU A 3 -11.26 17.43 -35.58
N ILE A 4 -12.56 17.42 -35.41
CA ILE A 4 -13.21 17.55 -34.09
C ILE A 4 -13.15 16.22 -33.34
N ILE A 5 -13.22 15.10 -34.06
CA ILE A 5 -13.17 13.75 -33.46
C ILE A 5 -11.76 13.45 -32.92
N THR A 6 -10.71 13.92 -33.61
CA THR A 6 -9.32 13.73 -33.17
C THR A 6 -8.99 14.53 -31.93
N LEU A 7 -9.59 15.73 -31.76
CA LEU A 7 -9.42 16.56 -30.59
C LEU A 7 -10.11 15.98 -29.33
N PHE A 8 -11.22 15.29 -29.49
CA PHE A 8 -11.95 14.67 -28.40
C PHE A 8 -11.26 13.39 -27.90
N LEU A 9 -10.59 12.66 -28.78
CA LEU A 9 -9.88 11.43 -28.42
C LEU A 9 -8.57 11.74 -27.63
N SER A 10 -7.95 12.88 -27.86
CA SER A 10 -6.75 13.28 -27.12
C SER A 10 -7.04 13.78 -25.70
N LEU A 11 -8.28 14.18 -25.41
CA LEU A 11 -8.68 14.67 -24.09
C LEU A 11 -8.95 13.56 -23.07
N VAL A 12 -9.21 12.34 -23.55
CA VAL A 12 -9.53 11.19 -22.66
C VAL A 12 -8.30 10.54 -22.05
N ILE A 13 -7.12 10.78 -22.61
CA ILE A 13 -5.86 10.13 -22.18
C ILE A 13 -5.20 10.82 -20.99
N SER A 14 -5.65 12.03 -20.63
CA SER A 14 -4.96 12.86 -19.63
C SER A 14 -5.38 12.64 -18.17
N PHE A 15 -6.33 11.74 -17.89
CA PHE A 15 -6.87 11.58 -16.54
C PHE A 15 -6.21 10.51 -15.65
N SER A 16 -5.31 9.71 -16.21
CA SER A 16 -4.70 8.60 -15.45
C SER A 16 -3.39 8.91 -14.74
N LEU A 17 -2.85 10.13 -14.85
CA LEU A 17 -1.52 10.49 -14.34
C LEU A 17 -1.46 10.84 -12.84
N PHE A 18 -2.58 10.84 -12.13
CA PHE A 18 -2.64 11.32 -10.73
C PHE A 18 -3.38 10.36 -9.79
N ALA A 19 -3.45 9.10 -10.13
CA ALA A 19 -3.99 8.08 -9.25
C ALA A 19 -2.99 7.69 -8.16
N GLN A 20 -3.50 7.33 -7.00
CA GLN A 20 -2.71 6.71 -5.95
C GLN A 20 -2.00 5.46 -6.46
N SER A 21 -0.83 5.19 -5.94
CA SER A 21 -0.06 3.99 -6.26
C SER A 21 0.83 3.59 -5.10
N TRP A 22 1.29 2.35 -5.10
CA TRP A 22 2.25 1.87 -4.12
C TRP A 22 3.22 0.89 -4.75
N LYS A 23 4.37 0.78 -4.12
CA LYS A 23 5.46 -0.07 -4.55
C LYS A 23 6.08 -0.76 -3.34
N ILE A 24 6.27 -2.07 -3.45
CA ILE A 24 7.00 -2.88 -2.47
C ILE A 24 8.28 -3.37 -3.13
N SER A 25 9.40 -3.15 -2.46
CA SER A 25 10.71 -3.48 -2.98
C SER A 25 11.63 -4.04 -1.89
N THR A 26 12.67 -4.75 -2.33
CA THR A 26 13.77 -5.22 -1.51
C THR A 26 15.07 -5.05 -2.28
N ASN A 27 16.12 -4.51 -1.64
CA ASN A 27 17.43 -4.28 -2.26
C ASN A 27 17.37 -3.56 -3.62
N GLY A 28 16.48 -2.58 -3.74
CA GLY A 28 16.27 -1.87 -5.00
C GLY A 28 15.47 -2.62 -6.06
N LYS A 29 15.11 -3.89 -5.82
CA LYS A 29 14.26 -4.68 -6.71
C LYS A 29 12.80 -4.50 -6.36
N THR A 30 11.98 -4.11 -7.34
CA THR A 30 10.54 -4.01 -7.17
C THR A 30 9.90 -5.41 -7.18
N LEU A 31 9.17 -5.74 -6.12
CA LEU A 31 8.42 -6.99 -5.99
C LEU A 31 6.97 -6.82 -6.40
N LEU A 32 6.37 -5.67 -6.11
CA LEU A 32 5.00 -5.33 -6.45
C LEU A 32 4.90 -3.83 -6.73
N LYS A 33 4.20 -3.48 -7.80
CA LYS A 33 3.76 -2.12 -8.09
C LYS A 33 2.30 -2.17 -8.49
N ALA A 34 1.46 -1.41 -7.79
CA ALA A 34 0.02 -1.41 -8.00
C ALA A 34 -0.59 -0.04 -7.79
N ASN A 35 -1.73 0.20 -8.37
CA ASN A 35 -2.53 1.41 -8.22
C ASN A 35 -4.02 1.10 -7.97
N VAL A 36 -4.37 -0.17 -7.93
CA VAL A 36 -5.73 -0.66 -7.70
C VAL A 36 -5.71 -1.76 -6.66
N GLU A 37 -6.63 -1.69 -5.70
CA GLU A 37 -6.86 -2.76 -4.74
C GLU A 37 -7.32 -4.04 -5.46
N ASN A 38 -6.57 -5.12 -5.28
CA ASN A 38 -6.91 -6.42 -5.82
C ASN A 38 -6.25 -7.52 -4.99
N GLU A 39 -6.99 -8.11 -4.07
CA GLU A 39 -6.47 -9.10 -3.13
C GLU A 39 -5.96 -10.37 -3.83
N GLN A 40 -6.46 -10.68 -5.00
CA GLN A 40 -6.05 -11.86 -5.76
C GLN A 40 -4.76 -11.65 -6.54
N LYS A 41 -4.53 -10.42 -7.03
CA LYS A 41 -3.35 -10.07 -7.83
C LYS A 41 -2.20 -9.50 -7.01
N ASN A 42 -2.52 -8.74 -5.95
CA ASN A 42 -1.52 -8.07 -5.12
C ASN A 42 -0.93 -9.04 -4.09
N LYS A 43 -0.24 -10.05 -4.58
CA LYS A 43 0.39 -11.10 -3.79
C LYS A 43 1.88 -11.15 -4.06
N ILE A 44 2.65 -11.37 -3.00
CA ILE A 44 4.10 -11.56 -3.06
C ILE A 44 4.42 -12.89 -2.36
N SER A 45 5.17 -13.74 -3.04
CA SER A 45 5.78 -14.93 -2.43
C SER A 45 7.28 -14.65 -2.27
N LEU A 46 7.81 -14.82 -1.06
CA LEU A 46 9.22 -14.60 -0.80
C LEU A 46 9.76 -15.54 0.27
N LYS A 47 11.06 -15.77 0.22
CA LYS A 47 11.80 -16.47 1.26
C LYS A 47 12.57 -15.46 2.09
N THR A 48 12.33 -15.42 3.39
CA THR A 48 13.01 -14.48 4.29
C THR A 48 14.53 -14.69 4.33
N SER A 49 15.00 -15.92 4.06
CA SER A 49 16.43 -16.21 3.95
C SER A 49 17.15 -15.47 2.80
N ASN A 50 16.40 -15.06 1.77
CA ASN A 50 16.94 -14.33 0.62
C ASN A 50 16.92 -12.81 0.80
N LEU A 51 16.42 -12.32 1.92
CA LEU A 51 16.33 -10.89 2.22
C LEU A 51 17.60 -10.39 2.90
N SER A 52 17.98 -9.15 2.61
CA SER A 52 18.96 -8.42 3.42
C SER A 52 18.34 -8.07 4.79
N LYS A 53 19.17 -7.63 5.73
CA LYS A 53 18.71 -7.17 7.05
C LYS A 53 17.64 -6.09 6.98
N LYS A 54 17.68 -5.24 5.95
CA LYS A 54 16.68 -4.18 5.73
C LYS A 54 15.29 -4.74 5.41
N GLY A 55 15.20 -5.93 4.81
CA GLY A 55 13.94 -6.59 4.50
C GLY A 55 13.19 -5.94 3.35
N LEU A 56 11.94 -5.56 3.61
CA LEU A 56 11.04 -4.96 2.62
C LEU A 56 10.79 -3.49 2.90
N SER A 57 10.65 -2.72 1.82
CA SER A 57 10.21 -1.31 1.86
C SER A 57 8.94 -1.15 1.06
N LEU A 58 7.96 -0.47 1.63
CA LEU A 58 6.74 -0.06 0.96
C LEU A 58 6.69 1.46 0.88
N CYS A 59 6.44 1.99 -0.32
CA CYS A 59 6.20 3.41 -0.55
C CYS A 59 4.82 3.59 -1.18
N TYR A 60 4.01 4.44 -0.56
CA TYR A 60 2.68 4.81 -1.03
C TYR A 60 2.73 6.23 -1.59
N THR A 61 2.23 6.41 -2.80
CA THR A 61 2.11 7.71 -3.45
C THR A 61 0.65 8.13 -3.44
N GLU A 62 0.37 9.27 -2.80
CA GLU A 62 -0.98 9.82 -2.74
C GLU A 62 -1.46 10.27 -4.11
N GLY A 63 -2.76 10.10 -4.36
CA GLY A 63 -3.43 10.69 -5.51
C GLY A 63 -3.76 12.17 -5.30
N LYS A 64 -4.40 12.78 -6.29
CA LYS A 64 -4.87 14.18 -6.21
C LYS A 64 -5.91 14.43 -5.10
N ASP A 65 -6.59 13.38 -4.66
CA ASP A 65 -7.69 13.47 -3.69
C ASP A 65 -7.20 13.47 -2.24
N GLN A 66 -5.89 13.59 -2.02
CA GLN A 66 -5.36 13.71 -0.66
C GLN A 66 -5.91 14.97 0.00
N LYS A 67 -6.63 14.77 1.10
CA LYS A 67 -7.21 15.86 1.87
C LYS A 67 -6.17 16.49 2.79
N LYS A 68 -6.11 17.82 2.80
CA LYS A 68 -5.32 18.56 3.77
C LYS A 68 -5.80 18.26 5.19
N GLY A 69 -4.86 18.06 6.13
CA GLY A 69 -5.18 17.70 7.51
C GLY A 69 -5.53 16.24 7.72
N TRP A 70 -5.23 15.37 6.76
CA TRP A 70 -5.35 13.92 6.87
C TRP A 70 -3.97 13.26 6.86
N GLU A 71 -3.86 12.20 7.60
CA GLU A 71 -2.64 11.44 7.79
C GLU A 71 -2.85 10.01 7.30
N ARG A 72 -1.88 9.50 6.55
CA ARG A 72 -1.89 8.10 6.12
C ARG A 72 -1.35 7.19 7.21
N VAL A 73 -1.94 6.01 7.31
CA VAL A 73 -1.48 4.92 8.16
C VAL A 73 -1.30 3.68 7.29
N ILE A 74 -0.21 2.96 7.50
CA ILE A 74 0.06 1.66 6.88
C ILE A 74 0.24 0.65 8.00
N ALA A 75 -0.45 -0.48 7.92
CA ALA A 75 -0.43 -1.49 8.97
C ALA A 75 -0.30 -2.91 8.41
N VAL A 76 0.31 -3.76 9.22
CA VAL A 76 0.54 -5.18 8.92
C VAL A 76 -0.32 -6.02 9.85
N TYR A 77 -1.03 -6.98 9.29
CA TYR A 77 -1.88 -7.93 9.99
C TYR A 77 -1.46 -9.36 9.66
N ASP A 78 -1.66 -10.27 10.60
CA ASP A 78 -1.48 -11.70 10.35
C ASP A 78 -2.72 -12.32 9.68
N SER A 79 -2.68 -13.63 9.44
CA SER A 79 -3.80 -14.36 8.82
C SER A 79 -5.06 -14.41 9.68
N THR A 80 -4.95 -14.16 10.99
CA THR A 80 -6.09 -14.10 11.91
C THR A 80 -6.62 -12.68 12.14
N ASP A 81 -6.13 -11.73 11.35
CA ASP A 81 -6.46 -10.29 11.43
C ASP A 81 -5.95 -9.60 12.71
N LYS A 82 -4.90 -10.15 13.32
CA LYS A 82 -4.19 -9.52 14.43
C LYS A 82 -3.20 -8.49 13.90
N GLU A 83 -3.21 -7.28 14.45
CA GLU A 83 -2.29 -6.22 14.10
C GLU A 83 -0.87 -6.52 14.60
N LEU A 84 0.10 -6.50 13.70
CA LEU A 84 1.51 -6.76 13.97
C LEU A 84 2.35 -5.49 14.02
N LYS A 85 2.03 -4.52 13.18
CA LYS A 85 2.75 -3.24 13.10
C LYS A 85 1.85 -2.16 12.52
N VAL A 86 1.99 -0.94 13.03
CA VAL A 86 1.34 0.26 12.49
C VAL A 86 2.39 1.34 12.29
N GLN A 87 2.36 1.97 11.15
CA GLN A 87 3.27 3.06 10.78
C GLN A 87 2.47 4.23 10.23
N LYS A 88 2.66 5.43 10.79
CA LYS A 88 2.13 6.67 10.24
C LYS A 88 3.00 7.15 9.09
N GLY A 89 2.38 7.71 8.06
CA GLY A 89 3.07 8.24 6.88
C GLY A 89 2.90 7.34 5.65
N ASN A 90 3.64 7.68 4.60
CA ASN A 90 3.51 7.09 3.27
C ASN A 90 4.52 5.96 3.01
N SER A 91 5.28 5.56 4.01
CA SER A 91 6.27 4.49 3.88
C SER A 91 6.21 3.52 5.04
N LEU A 92 6.55 2.27 4.76
CA LEU A 92 6.66 1.21 5.74
C LEU A 92 7.95 0.43 5.48
N GLN A 93 8.73 0.21 6.54
CA GLN A 93 9.91 -0.63 6.50
C GLN A 93 9.69 -1.85 7.38
N LEU A 94 9.87 -3.03 6.81
CA LEU A 94 9.80 -4.32 7.50
C LEU A 94 11.16 -5.00 7.45
N SER A 95 11.85 -5.05 8.59
CA SER A 95 13.14 -5.73 8.68
C SER A 95 13.00 -7.23 8.43
N ARG A 96 14.09 -7.86 8.02
CA ARG A 96 14.14 -9.33 7.86
C ARG A 96 13.76 -10.05 9.13
N ASP A 97 14.24 -9.57 10.28
CA ASP A 97 13.97 -10.20 11.57
C ASP A 97 12.50 -10.08 11.97
N SER A 98 11.87 -8.93 11.70
CA SER A 98 10.43 -8.75 11.91
C SER A 98 9.62 -9.71 11.03
N LEU A 99 9.97 -9.83 9.75
CA LEU A 99 9.30 -10.74 8.82
C LEU A 99 9.44 -12.21 9.26
N ARG A 100 10.63 -12.62 9.69
CA ARG A 100 10.86 -13.96 10.25
C ARG A 100 9.97 -14.23 11.46
N SER A 101 9.87 -13.25 12.35
CA SER A 101 9.00 -13.35 13.54
C SER A 101 7.54 -13.51 13.16
N TYR A 102 7.05 -12.73 12.19
CA TYR A 102 5.65 -12.80 11.74
C TYR A 102 5.33 -14.15 11.10
N PHE A 103 6.23 -14.66 10.27
CA PHE A 103 6.03 -15.94 9.57
C PHE A 103 6.18 -17.18 10.47
N LYS A 104 6.73 -17.04 11.67
CA LYS A 104 6.72 -18.16 12.64
C LYS A 104 5.30 -18.52 13.08
N ASN A 105 4.42 -17.54 13.17
CA ASN A 105 3.08 -17.67 13.75
C ASN A 105 1.96 -17.56 12.72
N SER A 106 2.27 -17.20 11.49
CA SER A 106 1.28 -16.99 10.44
C SER A 106 1.84 -17.39 9.07
N PRO A 107 1.06 -18.13 8.25
CA PRO A 107 1.51 -18.52 6.91
C PRO A 107 1.59 -17.32 5.95
N GLN A 108 0.91 -16.24 6.26
CA GLN A 108 0.90 -15.03 5.45
C GLN A 108 0.69 -13.80 6.32
N ILE A 109 1.12 -12.66 5.81
CA ILE A 109 0.82 -11.34 6.36
C ILE A 109 0.11 -10.50 5.31
N ARG A 110 -0.73 -9.57 5.75
CA ARG A 110 -1.47 -8.66 4.89
C ARG A 110 -1.14 -7.21 5.27
N ILE A 111 -0.93 -6.38 4.27
CA ILE A 111 -0.64 -4.97 4.45
C ILE A 111 -1.84 -4.16 3.98
N TYR A 112 -2.32 -3.29 4.85
CA TYR A 112 -3.43 -2.38 4.60
C TYR A 112 -3.02 -0.93 4.80
N THR A 113 -3.78 -0.03 4.22
CA THR A 113 -3.63 1.40 4.45
C THR A 113 -5.00 2.07 4.62
N TRP A 114 -4.99 3.17 5.32
CA TRP A 114 -6.12 4.09 5.43
C TRP A 114 -5.61 5.49 5.74
N ALA A 115 -6.48 6.48 5.60
CA ALA A 115 -6.20 7.85 6.01
C ALA A 115 -7.12 8.27 7.15
N LEU A 116 -6.60 9.05 8.08
CA LEU A 116 -7.32 9.59 9.22
C LEU A 116 -7.13 11.10 9.31
N PRO A 117 -8.16 11.87 9.76
CA PRO A 117 -7.95 13.25 10.12
C PRO A 117 -6.92 13.38 11.25
N THR A 118 -6.10 14.43 11.19
CA THR A 118 -5.15 14.75 12.27
C THR A 118 -5.85 15.36 13.48
N ASP A 119 -7.00 16.02 13.26
CA ASP A 119 -7.82 16.58 14.35
C ASP A 119 -8.50 15.44 15.14
N PRO A 120 -8.24 15.31 16.47
CA PRO A 120 -8.84 14.27 17.29
C PRO A 120 -10.37 14.28 17.32
N LYS A 121 -11.00 15.46 17.18
CA LYS A 121 -12.46 15.60 17.15
C LYS A 121 -13.05 14.99 15.88
N LEU A 122 -12.42 15.23 14.73
CA LEU A 122 -12.83 14.65 13.45
C LEU A 122 -12.53 13.16 13.40
N LYS A 123 -11.39 12.74 13.95
CA LYS A 123 -10.98 11.35 14.03
C LYS A 123 -12.00 10.44 14.69
N ALA A 124 -12.65 10.92 15.76
CA ALA A 124 -13.69 10.18 16.48
C ALA A 124 -14.98 10.00 15.66
N LEU A 125 -15.23 10.83 14.67
CA LEU A 125 -16.46 10.84 13.85
C LEU A 125 -16.34 10.10 12.53
N VAL A 126 -15.14 9.77 12.09
CA VAL A 126 -14.88 9.20 10.76
C VAL A 126 -14.82 7.68 10.82
N ARG A 127 -15.58 7.04 9.93
CA ARG A 127 -15.41 5.62 9.61
C ARG A 127 -14.39 5.48 8.49
N VAL A 128 -13.37 4.68 8.69
CA VAL A 128 -12.34 4.42 7.68
C VAL A 128 -12.42 2.98 7.20
N ARG A 129 -12.25 2.82 5.89
CA ARG A 129 -12.13 1.52 5.26
C ARG A 129 -10.64 1.21 5.04
N ARG A 130 -10.20 0.04 5.46
CA ARG A 130 -8.87 -0.46 5.14
C ARG A 130 -8.79 -0.79 3.66
N ILE A 131 -7.74 -0.34 2.99
CA ILE A 131 -7.44 -0.67 1.59
C ILE A 131 -6.32 -1.70 1.61
N HIS A 132 -6.55 -2.84 0.99
CA HIS A 132 -5.55 -3.90 0.88
C HIS A 132 -4.46 -3.50 -0.12
N LEU A 133 -3.21 -3.52 0.31
CA LEU A 133 -2.06 -3.21 -0.54
C LEU A 133 -1.37 -4.47 -1.05
N ALA A 134 -1.14 -5.43 -0.18
CA ALA A 134 -0.49 -6.69 -0.55
C ALA A 134 -0.73 -7.79 0.47
N THR A 135 -0.68 -9.03 0.01
CA THR A 135 -0.55 -10.23 0.83
C THR A 135 0.80 -10.86 0.55
N ILE A 136 1.57 -11.11 1.59
CA ILE A 136 2.91 -11.69 1.50
C ILE A 136 2.88 -13.07 2.15
N SER A 137 3.33 -14.07 1.41
CA SER A 137 3.47 -15.45 1.87
C SER A 137 4.89 -15.95 1.71
N GLN A 138 5.25 -16.94 2.47
CA GLN A 138 6.54 -17.62 2.44
C GLN A 138 6.48 -18.91 1.62
#